data_0a0b334f555e1552a247ccbc356983b7
#
_entry.id   0a0b334f555e1552a247ccbc356983b7
#
_cell.length_a   1.000
_cell.length_b   1.000
_cell.length_c   1.000
_cell.angle_alpha   90.00
_cell.angle_beta   90.00
_cell.angle_gamma   90.00
#
_symmetry.space_group_name_H-M   'P 1'
#
loop_
_entity.id
_entity.type
_entity.pdbx_description
1 polymer ?
#
loop_
_entity_poly.entity_id
_entity_poly.type
_entity_poly.pdbx_seq_one_letter_code
_entity_poly.pdbx_strand_id
1 'polypeptide(L)'
;MSIETRAYHALDVFSEEISKLFEKRLFVGTEAEFVEMDAYKTIQLGREPITIRRTTDGIRAFSNVCLHRNALIDPPGCGVRAFRCPYHAWAYGPDGALTHAPKADVGCLQRTQLRRWEVRIEDGLIFIGHADFQTDEVTKVFRELQMGYSAPFYSSHLDHACNWKLLVENVLEGYHISSVHPRTFVPTGITSNSDYQWASGNYTSYGTLFAGSAGAGTRRLQALIKGTRLQYGHTYVFPNVFVSNGNDHIGYIGHFIPTDPEHTRLEWCLFEQPLLRGQSEGVRKAIRDAAIEFTTQTLSEDKAIIESCQLGLKSAEAGYVLLAKDNLEARVIDFQSTYARHMSHV
;
A
#
# COMPACT_ATOMS: atom_id res chain seq x y z
N MET A 1 7.00 15.53 17.58
CA MET A 1 6.65 16.77 16.85
C MET A 1 5.38 16.47 16.09
N SER A 2 4.36 17.35 16.17
CA SER A 2 3.16 17.17 15.36
C SER A 2 3.36 17.72 13.95
N ILE A 3 2.74 17.10 12.95
CA ILE A 3 2.74 17.60 11.57
C ILE A 3 1.83 18.83 11.50
N GLU A 4 2.30 19.89 10.86
CA GLU A 4 1.50 21.09 10.64
C GLU A 4 0.34 20.81 9.68
N THR A 5 -0.82 21.43 9.92
CA THR A 5 -2.03 21.24 9.09
C THR A 5 -1.77 21.57 7.61
N ARG A 6 -0.91 22.54 7.34
CA ARG A 6 -0.46 22.89 5.99
C ARG A 6 0.11 21.69 5.21
N ALA A 7 0.78 20.77 5.88
CA ALA A 7 1.40 19.61 5.22
C ALA A 7 0.38 18.63 4.60
N TYR A 8 -0.90 18.73 4.96
CA TYR A 8 -1.94 17.86 4.42
C TYR A 8 -2.62 18.39 3.14
N HIS A 9 -2.25 19.59 2.66
CA HIS A 9 -2.86 20.17 1.45
C HIS A 9 -1.92 21.03 0.60
N ALA A 10 -0.74 21.38 1.09
CA ALA A 10 0.17 22.26 0.37
C ALA A 10 0.98 21.53 -0.70
N LEU A 11 0.95 22.05 -1.94
CA LEU A 11 1.59 21.41 -3.11
C LEU A 11 3.12 21.39 -3.00
N ASP A 12 3.74 22.40 -2.41
CA ASP A 12 5.19 22.45 -2.22
C ASP A 12 5.67 21.38 -1.22
N VAL A 13 4.97 21.20 -0.08
CA VAL A 13 5.24 20.12 0.86
C VAL A 13 5.07 18.77 0.20
N PHE A 14 3.99 18.58 -0.54
CA PHE A 14 3.74 17.34 -1.28
C PHE A 14 4.87 17.04 -2.28
N SER A 15 5.34 18.04 -3.00
CA SER A 15 6.45 17.84 -3.95
C SER A 15 7.74 17.40 -3.26
N GLU A 16 8.01 17.92 -2.05
CA GLU A 16 9.12 17.46 -1.23
C GLU A 16 8.91 16.03 -0.71
N GLU A 17 7.69 15.68 -0.28
CA GLU A 17 7.35 14.32 0.15
C GLU A 17 7.60 13.30 -0.97
N ILE A 18 7.16 13.58 -2.19
CA ILE A 18 7.41 12.71 -3.33
C ILE A 18 8.91 12.46 -3.49
N SER A 19 9.72 13.51 -3.53
CA SER A 19 11.17 13.38 -3.78
C SER A 19 11.95 12.79 -2.60
N LYS A 20 11.60 13.16 -1.37
CA LYS A 20 12.34 12.74 -0.17
C LYS A 20 11.91 11.39 0.38
N LEU A 21 10.66 10.98 0.16
CA LEU A 21 10.08 9.76 0.74
C LEU A 21 9.78 8.69 -0.32
N PHE A 22 8.91 9.00 -1.26
CA PHE A 22 8.34 8.00 -2.18
C PHE A 22 9.28 7.64 -3.32
N GLU A 23 10.00 8.61 -3.91
CA GLU A 23 11.00 8.30 -4.94
C GLU A 23 12.20 7.53 -4.40
N LYS A 24 12.48 7.64 -3.11
CA LYS A 24 13.56 6.86 -2.48
C LYS A 24 13.19 5.39 -2.33
N ARG A 25 11.96 5.09 -1.94
CA ARG A 25 11.46 3.74 -1.76
C ARG A 25 9.93 3.71 -1.84
N LEU A 26 9.40 3.00 -2.80
CA LEU A 26 7.97 2.80 -2.99
C LEU A 26 7.66 1.31 -3.15
N PHE A 27 6.80 0.76 -2.32
CA PHE A 27 6.21 -0.55 -2.55
C PHE A 27 5.17 -0.44 -3.66
N VAL A 28 5.20 -1.37 -4.61
CA VAL A 28 4.33 -1.32 -5.81
C VAL A 28 3.52 -2.59 -6.06
N GLY A 29 3.76 -3.65 -5.31
CA GLY A 29 3.02 -4.90 -5.46
C GLY A 29 3.85 -6.14 -5.15
N THR A 30 3.33 -7.30 -5.57
CA THR A 30 3.95 -8.60 -5.34
C THR A 30 4.40 -9.24 -6.64
N GLU A 31 5.44 -10.08 -6.58
CA GLU A 31 5.94 -10.83 -7.75
C GLU A 31 4.86 -11.75 -8.35
N ALA A 32 3.90 -12.19 -7.54
CA ALA A 32 2.78 -13.01 -7.97
C ALA A 32 1.83 -12.31 -8.96
N GLU A 33 1.87 -10.97 -9.04
CA GLU A 33 1.10 -10.19 -10.01
C GLU A 33 1.74 -10.20 -11.43
N PHE A 34 3.00 -10.67 -11.55
CA PHE A 34 3.80 -10.58 -12.78
C PHE A 34 4.28 -11.97 -13.26
N VAL A 35 3.40 -12.97 -13.25
CA VAL A 35 3.74 -14.34 -13.65
C VAL A 35 3.93 -14.46 -15.18
N GLU A 36 3.06 -13.82 -15.95
CA GLU A 36 3.07 -13.90 -17.40
C GLU A 36 4.11 -12.95 -18.02
N MET A 37 4.74 -13.39 -19.13
CA MET A 37 5.60 -12.50 -19.91
C MET A 37 4.77 -11.33 -20.44
N ASP A 38 5.36 -10.13 -20.45
CA ASP A 38 4.70 -8.88 -20.81
C ASP A 38 3.54 -8.45 -19.88
N ALA A 39 3.37 -9.12 -18.73
CA ALA A 39 2.51 -8.59 -17.67
C ALA A 39 2.97 -7.19 -17.25
N TYR A 40 2.03 -6.30 -17.07
CA TYR A 40 2.31 -4.93 -16.61
C TYR A 40 1.33 -4.48 -15.54
N LYS A 41 1.78 -3.53 -14.74
CA LYS A 41 0.97 -2.75 -13.81
C LYS A 41 1.43 -1.29 -13.88
N THR A 42 0.49 -0.37 -13.93
CA THR A 42 0.79 1.07 -13.91
C THR A 42 0.39 1.68 -12.59
N ILE A 43 1.19 2.62 -12.12
CA ILE A 43 0.91 3.45 -10.95
C ILE A 43 1.12 4.92 -11.31
N GLN A 44 0.43 5.80 -10.60
CA GLN A 44 0.62 7.24 -10.72
C GLN A 44 1.21 7.75 -9.40
N LEU A 45 2.49 8.11 -9.41
CA LEU A 45 3.17 8.71 -8.25
C LEU A 45 3.29 10.22 -8.46
N GLY A 46 2.49 11.00 -7.75
CA GLY A 46 2.39 12.43 -8.03
C GLY A 46 2.05 12.66 -9.51
N ARG A 47 2.94 13.34 -10.24
CA ARG A 47 2.79 13.58 -11.69
C ARG A 47 3.48 12.55 -12.58
N GLU A 48 4.21 11.62 -11.99
CA GLU A 48 4.98 10.61 -12.74
C GLU A 48 4.14 9.33 -12.97
N PRO A 49 3.73 9.03 -14.20
CA PRO A 49 3.16 7.75 -14.54
C PRO A 49 4.29 6.72 -14.69
N ILE A 50 4.20 5.63 -13.95
CA ILE A 50 5.20 4.56 -13.92
C ILE A 50 4.55 3.26 -14.41
N THR A 51 5.27 2.50 -15.22
CA THR A 51 4.89 1.12 -15.58
C THR A 51 5.90 0.14 -14.99
N ILE A 52 5.40 -0.86 -14.29
CA ILE A 52 6.14 -2.03 -13.81
C ILE A 52 5.81 -3.17 -14.76
N ARG A 53 6.83 -3.89 -15.26
CA ARG A 53 6.64 -4.90 -16.30
C ARG A 53 7.46 -6.16 -16.04
N ARG A 54 6.88 -7.32 -16.40
CA ARG A 54 7.64 -8.54 -16.58
C ARG A 54 8.32 -8.51 -17.94
N THR A 55 9.63 -8.55 -17.96
CA THR A 55 10.46 -8.57 -19.16
C THR A 55 11.29 -9.86 -19.21
N THR A 56 12.01 -10.10 -20.31
CA THR A 56 13.00 -11.20 -20.40
C THR A 56 14.10 -11.09 -19.35
N ASP A 57 14.40 -9.89 -18.89
CA ASP A 57 15.45 -9.61 -17.89
C ASP A 57 14.90 -9.55 -16.45
N GLY A 58 13.66 -10.03 -16.22
CA GLY A 58 12.97 -9.98 -14.95
C GLY A 58 11.97 -8.83 -14.87
N ILE A 59 11.57 -8.47 -13.65
CA ILE A 59 10.66 -7.34 -13.43
C ILE A 59 11.46 -6.04 -13.49
N ARG A 60 10.96 -5.08 -14.26
CA ARG A 60 11.55 -3.76 -14.47
C ARG A 60 10.50 -2.67 -14.31
N ALA A 61 10.93 -1.47 -14.01
CA ALA A 61 10.05 -0.31 -13.90
C ALA A 61 10.59 0.88 -14.70
N PHE A 62 9.69 1.56 -15.41
CA PHE A 62 10.02 2.66 -16.32
C PHE A 62 9.01 3.78 -16.19
N SER A 63 9.41 5.01 -16.61
CA SER A 63 8.44 6.05 -16.93
C SER A 63 7.48 5.53 -18.01
N ASN A 64 6.18 5.64 -17.76
CA ASN A 64 5.14 5.20 -18.68
C ASN A 64 4.85 6.22 -19.79
N VAL A 65 5.84 7.06 -20.14
CA VAL A 65 5.71 8.14 -21.09
C VAL A 65 6.51 7.85 -22.36
N CYS A 66 5.81 7.72 -23.48
CA CYS A 66 6.45 7.47 -24.78
C CYS A 66 7.36 8.63 -25.22
N LEU A 67 8.57 8.29 -25.65
CA LEU A 67 9.60 9.27 -26.07
C LEU A 67 9.22 10.11 -27.31
N HIS A 68 8.19 9.68 -28.06
CA HIS A 68 7.76 10.38 -29.28
C HIS A 68 6.91 11.63 -28.96
N ARG A 69 5.71 11.44 -28.40
CA ARG A 69 4.73 12.49 -28.14
C ARG A 69 4.05 12.38 -26.77
N ASN A 70 4.75 11.81 -25.81
CA ASN A 70 4.36 11.73 -24.40
C ASN A 70 3.02 11.01 -24.14
N ALA A 71 2.57 10.15 -25.07
CA ALA A 71 1.42 9.28 -24.81
C ALA A 71 1.81 8.23 -23.76
N LEU A 72 0.86 7.77 -22.95
CA LEU A 72 1.08 6.61 -22.08
C LEU A 72 1.34 5.36 -22.94
N ILE A 73 2.37 4.59 -22.56
CA ILE A 73 2.74 3.36 -23.27
C ILE A 73 1.77 2.24 -22.88
N ASP A 74 1.58 2.04 -21.59
CA ASP A 74 0.61 1.12 -21.02
C ASP A 74 -0.60 1.89 -20.48
N PRO A 75 -1.83 1.41 -20.72
CA PRO A 75 -3.02 2.03 -20.15
C PRO A 75 -3.05 1.89 -18.62
N PRO A 76 -3.79 2.75 -17.90
CA PRO A 76 -3.96 2.62 -16.46
C PRO A 76 -4.48 1.23 -16.05
N GLY A 77 -3.96 0.69 -14.94
CA GLY A 77 -4.32 -0.61 -14.40
C GLY A 77 -3.25 -1.68 -14.64
N CYS A 78 -3.67 -2.91 -14.86
CA CYS A 78 -2.79 -4.05 -15.09
C CYS A 78 -3.28 -4.90 -16.27
N GLY A 79 -2.39 -5.71 -16.83
CA GLY A 79 -2.70 -6.60 -17.94
C GLY A 79 -1.46 -7.24 -18.55
N VAL A 80 -1.64 -7.84 -19.73
CA VAL A 80 -0.56 -8.47 -20.51
C VAL A 80 -0.58 -7.89 -21.91
N ARG A 81 0.53 -7.27 -22.35
CA ARG A 81 0.66 -6.72 -23.69
C ARG A 81 2.11 -6.41 -24.04
N ALA A 82 2.42 -6.40 -25.35
CA ALA A 82 3.73 -5.98 -25.84
C ALA A 82 4.08 -4.55 -25.39
N PHE A 83 5.34 -4.31 -25.07
CA PHE A 83 5.85 -2.99 -24.65
C PHE A 83 5.93 -2.03 -25.84
N ARG A 84 4.76 -1.58 -26.25
CA ARG A 84 4.56 -0.76 -27.45
C ARG A 84 3.54 0.34 -27.23
N CYS A 85 3.94 1.57 -27.58
CA CYS A 85 3.05 2.72 -27.51
C CYS A 85 1.83 2.56 -28.45
N PRO A 86 0.60 2.78 -27.97
CA PRO A 86 -0.60 2.61 -28.78
C PRO A 86 -0.76 3.69 -29.87
N TYR A 87 -0.05 4.82 -29.74
CA TYR A 87 -0.24 5.96 -30.65
C TYR A 87 0.43 5.74 -32.00
N HIS A 88 1.75 5.44 -32.03
CA HIS A 88 2.50 5.27 -33.29
C HIS A 88 3.33 3.99 -33.31
N ALA A 89 3.01 3.03 -32.44
CA ALA A 89 3.66 1.72 -32.37
C ALA A 89 5.19 1.78 -32.08
N TRP A 90 5.70 2.84 -31.45
CA TRP A 90 7.06 2.84 -30.96
C TRP A 90 7.21 1.74 -29.90
N ALA A 91 8.19 0.86 -30.10
CA ALA A 91 8.40 -0.31 -29.26
C ALA A 91 9.69 -0.22 -28.46
N TYR A 92 9.65 -0.75 -27.25
CA TYR A 92 10.73 -0.67 -26.28
C TYR A 92 11.22 -2.08 -25.90
N GLY A 93 12.51 -2.20 -25.66
CA GLY A 93 13.15 -3.43 -25.21
C GLY A 93 12.98 -3.69 -23.71
N PRO A 94 13.49 -4.83 -23.22
CA PRO A 94 13.40 -5.23 -21.81
C PRO A 94 14.12 -4.27 -20.86
N ASP A 95 15.07 -3.50 -21.36
CA ASP A 95 15.82 -2.47 -20.64
C ASP A 95 15.22 -1.07 -20.76
N GLY A 96 14.11 -0.92 -21.53
CA GLY A 96 13.46 0.37 -21.80
C GLY A 96 14.08 1.14 -22.97
N ALA A 97 15.04 0.56 -23.71
CA ALA A 97 15.56 1.16 -24.91
C ALA A 97 14.53 1.13 -26.05
N LEU A 98 14.47 2.19 -26.85
CA LEU A 98 13.66 2.25 -28.05
C LEU A 98 14.24 1.28 -29.10
N THR A 99 13.53 0.22 -29.43
CA THR A 99 13.99 -0.82 -30.37
C THR A 99 13.38 -0.66 -31.76
N HIS A 100 12.23 -0.01 -31.85
CA HIS A 100 11.55 0.17 -33.14
C HIS A 100 10.74 1.47 -33.16
N ALA A 101 10.91 2.27 -34.19
CA ALA A 101 10.13 3.47 -34.47
C ALA A 101 9.68 3.45 -35.94
N PRO A 102 8.41 3.13 -36.25
CA PRO A 102 7.93 3.08 -37.63
C PRO A 102 8.21 4.38 -38.38
N LYS A 103 8.78 4.25 -39.59
CA LYS A 103 9.13 5.39 -40.49
C LYS A 103 10.18 6.36 -39.90
N ALA A 104 10.92 5.99 -38.86
CA ALA A 104 12.03 6.76 -38.31
C ALA A 104 13.27 5.87 -38.16
N ASP A 105 14.45 6.44 -38.34
CA ASP A 105 15.70 5.77 -38.03
C ASP A 105 16.02 5.99 -36.53
N VAL A 106 15.96 4.91 -35.75
CA VAL A 106 16.23 4.96 -34.30
C VAL A 106 17.64 5.50 -33.99
N GLY A 107 18.62 5.17 -34.85
CA GLY A 107 20.00 5.64 -34.69
C GLY A 107 20.17 7.15 -34.83
N CYS A 108 19.22 7.84 -35.46
CA CYS A 108 19.23 9.29 -35.62
C CYS A 108 18.47 10.06 -34.51
N LEU A 109 17.85 9.36 -33.55
CA LEU A 109 17.07 10.00 -32.50
C LEU A 109 17.96 10.42 -31.32
N GLN A 110 17.70 11.61 -30.79
CA GLN A 110 18.49 12.17 -29.65
C GLN A 110 18.18 11.48 -28.32
N ARG A 111 16.99 10.92 -28.17
CA ARG A 111 16.55 10.25 -26.95
C ARG A 111 15.93 8.90 -27.29
N THR A 112 16.59 7.84 -26.86
CA THR A 112 16.22 6.45 -27.18
C THR A 112 16.02 5.58 -25.94
N GLN A 113 16.07 6.15 -24.73
CA GLN A 113 15.97 5.42 -23.46
C GLN A 113 14.87 6.00 -22.57
N LEU A 114 13.95 5.15 -22.10
CA LEU A 114 13.00 5.53 -21.05
C LEU A 114 13.75 5.76 -19.72
N ARG A 115 13.23 6.69 -18.90
CA ARG A 115 13.68 6.80 -17.51
C ARG A 115 13.39 5.49 -16.80
N ARG A 116 14.39 4.92 -16.14
CA ARG A 116 14.31 3.66 -15.41
C ARG A 116 14.29 3.93 -13.91
N TRP A 117 13.53 3.12 -13.20
CA TRP A 117 13.53 3.02 -11.74
C TRP A 117 14.31 1.76 -11.34
N GLU A 118 15.08 1.84 -10.27
CA GLU A 118 15.65 0.63 -9.68
C GLU A 118 14.53 -0.23 -9.08
N VAL A 119 14.64 -1.53 -9.28
CA VAL A 119 13.68 -2.52 -8.79
C VAL A 119 14.39 -3.46 -7.83
N ARG A 120 13.84 -3.63 -6.64
CA ARG A 120 14.24 -4.67 -5.69
C ARG A 120 13.08 -5.58 -5.41
N ILE A 121 13.36 -6.87 -5.42
CA ILE A 121 12.39 -7.91 -5.10
C ILE A 121 12.93 -8.66 -3.89
N GLU A 122 12.19 -8.63 -2.82
CA GLU A 122 12.55 -9.30 -1.58
C GLU A 122 11.35 -10.05 -1.03
N ASP A 123 11.53 -11.35 -0.82
CA ASP A 123 10.47 -12.27 -0.38
C ASP A 123 9.16 -12.14 -1.21
N GLY A 124 9.30 -11.91 -2.53
CA GLY A 124 8.17 -11.75 -3.44
C GLY A 124 7.51 -10.37 -3.44
N LEU A 125 8.03 -9.42 -2.66
CA LEU A 125 7.56 -8.03 -2.62
C LEU A 125 8.38 -7.17 -3.55
N ILE A 126 7.73 -6.31 -4.32
CA ILE A 126 8.37 -5.44 -5.31
C ILE A 126 8.42 -4.01 -4.79
N PHE A 127 9.63 -3.50 -4.73
CA PHE A 127 9.90 -2.09 -4.43
C PHE A 127 10.59 -1.43 -5.61
N ILE A 128 10.29 -0.14 -5.82
CA ILE A 128 11.01 0.71 -6.75
C ILE A 128 11.57 1.93 -6.00
N GLY A 129 12.64 2.52 -6.53
CA GLY A 129 13.24 3.71 -5.91
C GLY A 129 14.53 4.14 -6.57
N HIS A 130 15.30 4.98 -5.87
CA HIS A 130 16.67 5.30 -6.23
C HIS A 130 17.63 4.18 -5.84
N ALA A 131 18.86 4.17 -6.39
CA ALA A 131 19.80 3.05 -6.33
C ALA A 131 20.16 2.53 -4.92
N ASP A 132 20.05 3.36 -3.89
CA ASP A 132 20.59 3.08 -2.55
C ASP A 132 19.54 2.75 -1.48
N PHE A 133 18.32 2.39 -1.87
CA PHE A 133 17.29 2.14 -0.86
C PHE A 133 17.47 0.79 -0.14
N GLN A 134 17.18 0.77 1.17
CA GLN A 134 17.25 -0.40 2.04
C GLN A 134 15.87 -1.04 2.19
N THR A 135 15.81 -2.37 2.21
CA THR A 135 14.56 -3.13 2.31
C THR A 135 14.56 -4.15 3.47
N ASP A 136 15.68 -4.34 4.15
CA ASP A 136 15.90 -5.39 5.14
C ASP A 136 14.88 -5.45 6.28
N GLU A 137 14.40 -4.28 6.75
CA GLU A 137 13.38 -4.22 7.81
C GLU A 137 12.00 -4.66 7.32
N VAL A 138 11.69 -4.37 6.05
CA VAL A 138 10.40 -4.76 5.43
C VAL A 138 10.32 -6.26 5.31
N THR A 139 11.38 -6.88 4.79
CA THR A 139 11.44 -8.34 4.57
C THR A 139 11.38 -9.13 5.87
N LYS A 140 12.04 -8.62 6.93
CA LYS A 140 11.95 -9.23 8.26
C LYS A 140 10.50 -9.27 8.76
N VAL A 141 9.78 -8.16 8.65
CA VAL A 141 8.37 -8.06 9.05
C VAL A 141 7.50 -9.07 8.31
N PHE A 142 7.66 -9.17 6.99
CA PHE A 142 6.86 -10.08 6.18
C PHE A 142 7.15 -11.55 6.50
N ARG A 143 8.40 -11.90 6.81
CA ARG A 143 8.77 -13.25 7.26
C ARG A 143 8.16 -13.58 8.63
N GLU A 144 8.22 -12.65 9.58
CA GLU A 144 7.66 -12.84 10.92
C GLU A 144 6.14 -13.02 10.89
N LEU A 145 5.43 -12.34 10.00
CA LEU A 145 4.01 -12.51 9.80
C LEU A 145 3.65 -13.81 9.06
N GLN A 146 4.63 -14.61 8.63
CA GLN A 146 4.45 -15.87 7.91
C GLN A 146 3.44 -15.76 6.75
N MET A 147 3.37 -14.59 6.16
CA MET A 147 2.58 -14.37 4.95
C MET A 147 3.28 -15.10 3.81
N GLY A 148 2.97 -16.39 3.67
CA GLY A 148 3.45 -17.14 2.53
C GLY A 148 2.92 -16.47 1.27
N TYR A 149 3.82 -15.97 0.45
CA TYR A 149 3.55 -15.20 -0.78
C TYR A 149 2.97 -16.09 -1.88
N SER A 150 1.79 -16.63 -1.60
CA SER A 150 0.94 -17.15 -2.67
C SER A 150 0.34 -15.95 -3.41
N ALA A 151 -0.09 -16.16 -4.65
CA ALA A 151 -0.87 -15.15 -5.34
C ALA A 151 -2.04 -14.70 -4.46
N PRO A 152 -2.36 -13.40 -4.43
CA PRO A 152 -3.54 -12.92 -3.73
C PRO A 152 -4.79 -13.57 -4.32
N PHE A 153 -5.74 -13.95 -3.48
CA PHE A 153 -7.03 -14.46 -3.96
C PHE A 153 -8.01 -13.33 -4.30
N TYR A 154 -7.70 -12.12 -3.87
CA TYR A 154 -8.47 -10.92 -4.18
C TYR A 154 -7.56 -9.69 -4.17
N SER A 155 -7.78 -8.79 -5.13
CA SER A 155 -7.11 -7.50 -5.22
C SER A 155 -8.10 -6.43 -5.64
N SER A 156 -7.97 -5.24 -5.09
CA SER A 156 -8.83 -4.09 -5.41
C SER A 156 -8.12 -2.78 -5.09
N HIS A 157 -8.78 -1.67 -5.40
CA HIS A 157 -8.32 -0.35 -5.04
C HIS A 157 -9.48 0.53 -4.58
N LEU A 158 -9.14 1.60 -3.87
CA LEU A 158 -10.07 2.63 -3.43
C LEU A 158 -9.40 4.00 -3.52
N ASP A 159 -10.01 4.91 -4.28
CA ASP A 159 -9.53 6.28 -4.37
C ASP A 159 -10.13 7.12 -3.24
N HIS A 160 -9.28 7.85 -2.54
CA HIS A 160 -9.63 8.72 -1.43
C HIS A 160 -9.36 10.19 -1.78
N ALA A 161 -10.32 11.06 -1.50
CA ALA A 161 -10.15 12.51 -1.59
C ALA A 161 -9.50 13.05 -0.29
N CYS A 162 -8.31 12.55 0.02
CA CYS A 162 -7.55 12.95 1.19
C CYS A 162 -6.03 12.76 1.00
N ASN A 163 -5.26 13.44 1.84
CA ASN A 163 -3.82 13.29 1.94
C ASN A 163 -3.44 11.90 2.45
N TRP A 164 -2.37 11.33 1.92
CA TRP A 164 -1.87 10.00 2.28
C TRP A 164 -1.57 9.83 3.78
N LYS A 165 -1.15 10.91 4.47
CA LYS A 165 -0.86 10.88 5.90
C LYS A 165 -2.11 10.60 6.74
N LEU A 166 -3.28 11.11 6.34
CA LEU A 166 -4.54 10.82 7.03
C LEU A 166 -4.90 9.33 6.97
N LEU A 167 -4.65 8.67 5.83
CA LEU A 167 -4.83 7.22 5.70
C LEU A 167 -3.89 6.44 6.60
N VAL A 168 -2.61 6.86 6.66
CA VAL A 168 -1.63 6.25 7.56
C VAL A 168 -2.03 6.45 9.01
N GLU A 169 -2.37 7.65 9.42
CA GLU A 169 -2.75 7.96 10.79
C GLU A 169 -3.98 7.16 11.24
N ASN A 170 -4.99 7.03 10.36
CA ASN A 170 -6.17 6.22 10.66
C ASN A 170 -5.83 4.74 10.91
N VAL A 171 -5.00 4.11 10.08
CA VAL A 171 -4.66 2.68 10.27
C VAL A 171 -3.71 2.43 11.45
N LEU A 172 -3.05 3.46 11.98
CA LEU A 172 -2.10 3.33 13.08
C LEU A 172 -2.72 3.43 14.47
N GLU A 173 -3.97 3.84 14.59
CA GLU A 173 -4.63 4.03 15.87
C GLU A 173 -5.86 3.12 16.01
N GLY A 174 -6.26 2.84 17.23
CA GLY A 174 -7.43 2.02 17.55
C GLY A 174 -8.56 2.80 18.22
N TYR A 175 -8.40 4.12 18.38
CA TYR A 175 -9.32 4.96 19.14
C TYR A 175 -10.68 5.11 18.45
N HIS A 176 -10.70 5.19 17.11
CA HIS A 176 -11.92 5.31 16.31
C HIS A 176 -12.75 4.01 16.21
N ILE A 177 -12.17 2.83 16.52
CA ILE A 177 -12.78 1.52 16.21
C ILE A 177 -14.23 1.43 16.69
N SER A 178 -14.52 1.78 17.93
CA SER A 178 -15.88 1.64 18.48
C SER A 178 -16.90 2.57 17.82
N SER A 179 -16.45 3.72 17.33
CA SER A 179 -17.32 4.75 16.73
C SER A 179 -17.51 4.54 15.24
N VAL A 180 -16.46 4.16 14.51
CA VAL A 180 -16.46 4.05 13.04
C VAL A 180 -16.81 2.62 12.60
N HIS A 181 -16.40 1.60 13.36
CA HIS A 181 -16.53 0.19 13.01
C HIS A 181 -17.52 -0.63 13.86
N PRO A 182 -18.72 -0.12 14.16
CA PRO A 182 -19.69 -0.85 14.98
C PRO A 182 -20.23 -2.12 14.30
N ARG A 183 -20.10 -2.22 12.97
CA ARG A 183 -20.59 -3.35 12.16
C ARG A 183 -19.50 -4.33 11.74
N THR A 184 -18.24 -3.91 11.74
CA THR A 184 -17.09 -4.71 11.31
C THR A 184 -16.26 -5.18 12.50
N PHE A 185 -15.44 -4.34 13.12
CA PHE A 185 -14.55 -4.76 14.20
C PHE A 185 -15.26 -5.09 15.51
N VAL A 186 -16.22 -4.26 15.95
CA VAL A 186 -16.91 -4.50 17.26
C VAL A 186 -17.51 -5.90 17.37
N PRO A 187 -18.18 -6.46 16.36
CA PRO A 187 -18.69 -7.84 16.41
C PRO A 187 -17.60 -8.92 16.52
N THR A 188 -16.36 -8.62 16.17
CA THR A 188 -15.23 -9.56 16.35
C THR A 188 -14.71 -9.58 17.78
N GLY A 189 -15.07 -8.59 18.60
CA GLY A 189 -14.57 -8.40 19.96
C GLY A 189 -13.41 -7.40 20.04
N ILE A 190 -13.03 -6.77 18.92
CA ILE A 190 -12.05 -5.69 18.85
C ILE A 190 -12.78 -4.35 18.98
N THR A 191 -12.38 -3.54 19.94
CA THR A 191 -12.99 -2.24 20.26
C THR A 191 -11.92 -1.23 20.63
N SER A 192 -12.30 0.03 20.82
CA SER A 192 -11.40 1.06 21.38
C SER A 192 -10.90 0.77 22.80
N ASN A 193 -11.51 -0.20 23.51
CA ASN A 193 -11.07 -0.65 24.83
C ASN A 193 -10.25 -1.95 24.78
N SER A 194 -9.91 -2.45 23.60
CA SER A 194 -9.07 -3.64 23.44
C SER A 194 -7.66 -3.37 23.96
N ASP A 195 -7.03 -4.38 24.56
CA ASP A 195 -5.62 -4.30 24.90
C ASP A 195 -4.81 -4.08 23.62
N TYR A 196 -3.99 -3.03 23.61
CA TYR A 196 -3.21 -2.61 22.48
C TYR A 196 -1.72 -2.61 22.82
N GLN A 197 -1.00 -3.51 22.17
CA GLN A 197 0.44 -3.61 22.30
C GLN A 197 1.10 -3.14 21.02
N TRP A 198 2.14 -2.33 21.12
CA TRP A 198 2.85 -1.82 19.97
C TRP A 198 4.34 -1.66 20.21
N ALA A 199 5.11 -1.63 19.12
CA ALA A 199 6.52 -1.33 19.09
C ALA A 199 6.89 -0.68 17.75
N SER A 200 7.96 0.10 17.74
CA SER A 200 8.49 0.72 16.50
C SER A 200 9.97 0.45 16.31
N GLY A 201 10.40 0.47 15.05
CA GLY A 201 11.78 0.49 14.58
C GLY A 201 12.05 1.75 13.77
N ASN A 202 13.09 1.74 12.93
CA ASN A 202 13.44 2.93 12.14
C ASN A 202 12.42 3.27 11.06
N TYR A 203 11.84 2.24 10.42
CA TYR A 203 10.89 2.36 9.31
C TYR A 203 9.62 1.57 9.52
N THR A 204 9.50 0.85 10.63
CA THR A 204 8.41 -0.07 10.89
C THR A 204 7.73 0.24 12.20
N SER A 205 6.43 0.04 12.25
CA SER A 205 5.64 0.17 13.47
C SER A 205 4.64 -0.97 13.53
N TYR A 206 4.68 -1.74 14.62
CA TYR A 206 3.84 -2.92 14.86
C TYR A 206 2.75 -2.59 15.85
N GLY A 207 1.57 -3.15 15.65
CA GLY A 207 0.49 -3.07 16.62
C GLY A 207 -0.30 -4.37 16.67
N THR A 208 -0.76 -4.74 17.84
CA THR A 208 -1.66 -5.87 18.04
C THR A 208 -2.79 -5.46 18.97
N LEU A 209 -4.02 -5.62 18.51
CA LEU A 209 -5.24 -5.47 19.28
C LEU A 209 -5.73 -6.85 19.68
N PHE A 210 -5.98 -7.05 20.95
CA PHE A 210 -6.48 -8.30 21.51
C PHE A 210 -7.98 -8.20 21.78
N ALA A 211 -8.76 -9.13 21.26
CA ALA A 211 -10.18 -9.18 21.55
C ALA A 211 -10.40 -9.50 23.03
N GLY A 212 -11.16 -8.67 23.71
CA GLY A 212 -11.52 -8.87 25.14
C GLY A 212 -12.44 -10.07 25.34
N SER A 213 -13.31 -10.35 24.36
CA SER A 213 -14.13 -11.55 24.28
C SER A 213 -14.44 -11.89 22.84
N ALA A 214 -14.40 -13.16 22.47
CA ALA A 214 -14.77 -13.56 21.13
C ALA A 214 -16.24 -13.25 20.83
N GLY A 215 -16.52 -12.56 19.73
CA GLY A 215 -17.86 -12.47 19.17
C GLY A 215 -18.38 -13.85 18.72
N ALA A 216 -19.68 -13.97 18.46
CA ALA A 216 -20.29 -15.26 18.09
C ALA A 216 -19.67 -15.87 16.82
N GLY A 217 -19.37 -15.03 15.81
CA GLY A 217 -18.71 -15.47 14.58
C GLY A 217 -17.29 -15.96 14.82
N THR A 218 -16.51 -15.26 15.61
CA THR A 218 -15.14 -15.63 15.96
C THR A 218 -15.09 -16.91 16.78
N ARG A 219 -16.02 -17.10 17.73
CA ARG A 219 -16.15 -18.37 18.46
C ARG A 219 -16.46 -19.57 17.54
N ARG A 220 -17.34 -19.38 16.56
CA ARG A 220 -17.63 -20.43 15.56
C ARG A 220 -16.38 -20.76 14.74
N LEU A 221 -15.63 -19.73 14.33
CA LEU A 221 -14.39 -19.90 13.57
C LEU A 221 -13.33 -20.65 14.39
N GLN A 222 -13.16 -20.32 15.69
CA GLN A 222 -12.25 -21.05 16.59
C GLN A 222 -12.66 -22.51 16.79
N ALA A 223 -13.96 -22.79 16.86
CA ALA A 223 -14.48 -24.16 16.96
C ALA A 223 -14.21 -24.95 15.66
N LEU A 224 -14.24 -24.29 14.52
CA LEU A 224 -14.03 -24.89 13.21
C LEU A 224 -12.54 -25.10 12.90
N ILE A 225 -11.69 -24.12 13.22
CA ILE A 225 -10.26 -24.12 12.91
C ILE A 225 -9.46 -24.00 14.22
N LYS A 226 -8.82 -25.10 14.62
CA LYS A 226 -7.93 -25.11 15.79
C LYS A 226 -6.73 -24.21 15.57
N GLY A 227 -6.33 -23.45 16.59
CA GLY A 227 -5.20 -22.53 16.53
C GLY A 227 -5.56 -21.09 16.18
N THR A 228 -6.83 -20.79 15.88
CA THR A 228 -7.30 -19.42 15.67
C THR A 228 -7.03 -18.56 16.89
N ARG A 229 -6.24 -17.49 16.73
CA ARG A 229 -5.96 -16.49 17.76
C ARG A 229 -6.99 -15.36 17.72
N LEU A 230 -7.33 -14.81 18.88
CA LEU A 230 -8.25 -13.68 19.00
C LEU A 230 -7.47 -12.37 19.00
N GLN A 231 -6.89 -12.05 17.87
CA GLN A 231 -6.07 -10.85 17.73
C GLN A 231 -6.17 -10.30 16.32
N TYR A 232 -5.94 -9.00 16.22
CA TYR A 232 -5.71 -8.30 14.98
C TYR A 232 -4.32 -7.68 15.04
N GLY A 233 -3.38 -8.28 14.34
CA GLY A 233 -2.02 -7.80 14.21
C GLY A 233 -1.86 -6.96 12.96
N HIS A 234 -1.15 -5.85 13.05
CA HIS A 234 -0.86 -5.02 11.90
C HIS A 234 0.52 -4.36 11.99
N THR A 235 1.15 -4.20 10.84
CA THR A 235 2.46 -3.59 10.67
C THR A 235 2.38 -2.51 9.62
N TYR A 236 2.89 -1.36 9.94
CA TYR A 236 3.10 -0.29 8.99
C TYR A 236 4.58 -0.23 8.63
N VAL A 237 4.86 -0.07 7.36
CA VAL A 237 6.21 0.12 6.82
C VAL A 237 6.24 1.45 6.07
N PHE A 238 7.00 2.38 6.61
CA PHE A 238 7.15 3.72 6.05
C PHE A 238 7.75 3.67 4.63
N PRO A 239 7.31 4.46 3.65
CA PRO A 239 6.26 5.47 3.79
C PRO A 239 4.84 4.95 3.47
N ASN A 240 4.65 3.82 2.79
CA ASN A 240 3.37 3.57 2.12
C ASN A 240 2.76 2.18 2.29
N VAL A 241 3.32 1.30 3.10
CA VAL A 241 2.82 -0.09 3.20
C VAL A 241 2.17 -0.35 4.55
N PHE A 242 1.00 -0.96 4.52
CA PHE A 242 0.30 -1.47 5.68
C PHE A 242 -0.03 -2.95 5.49
N VAL A 243 0.34 -3.76 6.46
CA VAL A 243 0.10 -5.21 6.44
C VAL A 243 -0.68 -5.58 7.68
N SER A 244 -1.72 -6.39 7.54
CA SER A 244 -2.43 -6.91 8.68
C SER A 244 -2.69 -8.42 8.60
N ASN A 245 -2.91 -9.00 9.75
CA ASN A 245 -3.22 -10.41 9.93
C ASN A 245 -4.41 -10.54 10.90
N GLY A 246 -5.54 -10.98 10.35
CA GLY A 246 -6.75 -11.25 11.11
C GLY A 246 -6.83 -12.72 11.51
N ASN A 247 -6.70 -13.02 12.81
CA ASN A 247 -6.92 -14.35 13.38
C ASN A 247 -6.06 -15.48 12.74
N ASP A 248 -4.96 -15.16 12.09
CA ASP A 248 -4.07 -16.08 11.36
C ASP A 248 -4.70 -16.82 10.16
N HIS A 249 -5.81 -16.31 9.65
CA HIS A 249 -6.48 -16.89 8.49
C HIS A 249 -6.24 -16.10 7.21
N ILE A 250 -6.34 -14.78 7.31
CA ILE A 250 -6.26 -13.86 6.18
C ILE A 250 -5.16 -12.84 6.44
N GLY A 251 -4.24 -12.73 5.49
CA GLY A 251 -3.30 -11.64 5.40
C GLY A 251 -3.85 -10.53 4.49
N TYR A 252 -3.59 -9.30 4.84
CA TYR A 252 -3.91 -8.11 4.05
C TYR A 252 -2.63 -7.32 3.79
N ILE A 253 -2.44 -6.87 2.58
CA ILE A 253 -1.45 -5.86 2.24
C ILE A 253 -2.19 -4.71 1.57
N GLY A 254 -2.01 -3.49 2.10
CA GLY A 254 -2.45 -2.25 1.48
C GLY A 254 -1.27 -1.31 1.29
N HIS A 255 -1.29 -0.53 0.22
CA HIS A 255 -0.29 0.51 0.01
C HIS A 255 -0.94 1.78 -0.50
N PHE A 256 -0.44 2.88 0.03
CA PHE A 256 -0.94 4.21 -0.22
C PHE A 256 -0.09 4.87 -1.30
N ILE A 257 -0.72 5.26 -2.41
CA ILE A 257 -0.08 5.91 -3.55
C ILE A 257 -0.65 7.32 -3.66
N PRO A 258 0.07 8.34 -3.19
CA PRO A 258 -0.40 9.72 -3.29
C PRO A 258 -0.32 10.21 -4.75
N THR A 259 -1.42 10.72 -5.27
CA THR A 259 -1.50 11.26 -6.63
C THR A 259 -1.34 12.78 -6.66
N ASP A 260 -1.81 13.44 -5.62
CA ASP A 260 -1.63 14.86 -5.36
C ASP A 260 -1.76 15.15 -3.84
N PRO A 261 -1.65 16.41 -3.37
CA PRO A 261 -1.72 16.71 -1.94
C PRO A 261 -3.00 16.23 -1.24
N GLU A 262 -4.09 16.08 -1.96
CA GLU A 262 -5.43 15.82 -1.42
C GLU A 262 -6.07 14.55 -1.97
N HIS A 263 -5.35 13.77 -2.78
CA HIS A 263 -5.85 12.51 -3.32
C HIS A 263 -4.83 11.40 -3.16
N THR A 264 -5.31 10.27 -2.70
CA THR A 264 -4.50 9.06 -2.48
C THR A 264 -5.27 7.84 -2.97
N ARG A 265 -4.61 7.01 -3.75
CA ARG A 265 -5.10 5.66 -4.09
C ARG A 265 -4.59 4.68 -3.06
N LEU A 266 -5.49 3.93 -2.45
CA LEU A 266 -5.20 2.73 -1.70
C LEU A 266 -5.35 1.53 -2.64
N GLU A 267 -4.28 0.82 -2.91
CA GLU A 267 -4.35 -0.51 -3.52
C GLU A 267 -4.18 -1.57 -2.45
N TRP A 268 -4.94 -2.64 -2.51
CA TRP A 268 -4.92 -3.68 -1.49
C TRP A 268 -5.22 -5.07 -2.04
N CYS A 269 -4.72 -6.06 -1.33
CA CYS A 269 -4.95 -7.45 -1.67
C CYS A 269 -5.02 -8.35 -0.43
N LEU A 270 -5.69 -9.50 -0.59
CA LEU A 270 -5.93 -10.49 0.44
C LEU A 270 -5.23 -11.81 0.09
N PHE A 271 -4.63 -12.42 1.11
CA PHE A 271 -3.89 -13.67 1.02
C PHE A 271 -4.42 -14.69 2.02
N GLU A 272 -4.43 -15.95 1.63
CA GLU A 272 -4.67 -17.02 2.60
C GLU A 272 -3.42 -17.25 3.44
N GLN A 273 -3.59 -17.27 4.76
CA GLN A 273 -2.55 -17.65 5.70
C GLN A 273 -2.40 -19.19 5.76
N PRO A 274 -1.25 -19.72 6.23
CA PRO A 274 -1.02 -21.16 6.29
C PRO A 274 -2.11 -21.95 7.01
N LEU A 275 -2.68 -21.40 8.08
CA LEU A 275 -3.74 -22.03 8.85
C LEU A 275 -5.01 -22.25 8.04
N LEU A 276 -5.36 -21.28 7.19
CA LEU A 276 -6.51 -21.40 6.28
C LEU A 276 -6.22 -22.34 5.11
N ARG A 277 -5.02 -22.30 4.54
CA ARG A 277 -4.62 -23.16 3.43
C ARG A 277 -4.73 -24.67 3.73
N GLY A 278 -4.60 -25.02 5.00
CA GLY A 278 -4.79 -26.41 5.47
C GLY A 278 -6.25 -26.89 5.54
N GLN A 279 -7.25 -26.03 5.23
CA GLN A 279 -8.66 -26.35 5.34
C GLN A 279 -9.25 -26.85 4.01
N SER A 280 -10.45 -27.45 4.07
CA SER A 280 -11.20 -27.83 2.87
C SER A 280 -11.58 -26.62 2.01
N GLU A 281 -11.73 -26.80 0.70
CA GLU A 281 -12.04 -25.69 -0.22
C GLU A 281 -13.37 -24.99 0.14
N GLY A 282 -14.37 -25.71 0.63
CA GLY A 282 -15.62 -25.09 1.10
C GLY A 282 -15.42 -24.14 2.28
N VAL A 283 -14.56 -24.50 3.24
CA VAL A 283 -14.19 -23.64 4.38
C VAL A 283 -13.36 -22.46 3.90
N ARG A 284 -12.37 -22.71 3.06
CA ARG A 284 -11.52 -21.66 2.48
C ARG A 284 -12.36 -20.62 1.74
N LYS A 285 -13.26 -21.08 0.86
CA LYS A 285 -14.16 -20.19 0.11
C LYS A 285 -15.02 -19.32 1.03
N ALA A 286 -15.66 -19.92 2.03
CA ALA A 286 -16.51 -19.17 2.96
C ALA A 286 -15.74 -18.09 3.73
N ILE A 287 -14.51 -18.39 4.14
CA ILE A 287 -13.65 -17.43 4.86
C ILE A 287 -13.14 -16.33 3.90
N ARG A 288 -12.77 -16.67 2.66
CA ARG A 288 -12.39 -15.68 1.65
C ARG A 288 -13.52 -14.70 1.36
N ASP A 289 -14.73 -15.20 1.11
CA ASP A 289 -15.90 -14.38 0.81
C ASP A 289 -16.20 -13.43 1.99
N ALA A 290 -16.18 -13.93 3.22
CA ALA A 290 -16.38 -13.12 4.43
C ALA A 290 -15.25 -12.06 4.61
N ALA A 291 -14.01 -12.41 4.29
CA ALA A 291 -12.89 -11.47 4.38
C ALA A 291 -12.99 -10.34 3.34
N ILE A 292 -13.42 -10.63 2.12
CA ILE A 292 -13.67 -9.62 1.08
C ILE A 292 -14.76 -8.64 1.57
N GLU A 293 -15.88 -9.17 2.03
CA GLU A 293 -16.99 -8.34 2.55
C GLU A 293 -16.54 -7.48 3.73
N PHE A 294 -15.91 -8.10 4.75
CA PHE A 294 -15.39 -7.39 5.92
C PHE A 294 -14.43 -6.26 5.54
N THR A 295 -13.44 -6.55 4.69
CA THR A 295 -12.42 -5.57 4.30
C THR A 295 -13.04 -4.43 3.49
N THR A 296 -13.89 -4.75 2.51
CA THR A 296 -14.55 -3.74 1.68
C THR A 296 -15.42 -2.82 2.52
N GLN A 297 -16.17 -3.37 3.47
CA GLN A 297 -17.02 -2.58 4.37
C GLN A 297 -16.17 -1.70 5.30
N THR A 298 -15.12 -2.26 5.94
CA THR A 298 -14.21 -1.50 6.82
C THR A 298 -13.60 -0.31 6.09
N LEU A 299 -13.03 -0.53 4.90
CA LEU A 299 -12.43 0.54 4.11
C LEU A 299 -13.44 1.62 3.67
N SER A 300 -14.71 1.22 3.44
CA SER A 300 -15.78 2.17 3.12
C SER A 300 -16.20 3.00 4.34
N GLU A 301 -16.22 2.41 5.54
CA GLU A 301 -16.51 3.11 6.80
C GLU A 301 -15.40 4.15 7.08
N ASP A 302 -14.14 3.79 6.94
CA ASP A 302 -12.98 4.68 7.11
C ASP A 302 -12.98 5.82 6.10
N LYS A 303 -13.27 5.53 4.83
CA LYS A 303 -13.23 6.52 3.75
C LYS A 303 -14.04 7.77 4.08
N ALA A 304 -15.26 7.59 4.54
CA ALA A 304 -16.18 8.72 4.83
C ALA A 304 -15.61 9.65 5.90
N ILE A 305 -15.01 9.11 6.96
CA ILE A 305 -14.49 9.91 8.06
C ILE A 305 -13.16 10.58 7.69
N ILE A 306 -12.27 9.87 7.00
CA ILE A 306 -10.97 10.39 6.59
C ILE A 306 -11.13 11.55 5.59
N GLU A 307 -12.03 11.42 4.62
CA GLU A 307 -12.33 12.51 3.68
C GLU A 307 -12.97 13.72 4.38
N SER A 308 -13.77 13.49 5.42
CA SER A 308 -14.27 14.58 6.28
C SER A 308 -13.15 15.28 7.04
N CYS A 309 -12.14 14.55 7.54
CA CYS A 309 -10.96 15.14 8.16
C CYS A 309 -10.19 16.04 7.17
N GLN A 310 -10.02 15.60 5.93
CA GLN A 310 -9.36 16.42 4.89
C GLN A 310 -10.10 17.75 4.65
N LEU A 311 -11.43 17.71 4.61
CA LEU A 311 -12.22 18.93 4.46
C LEU A 311 -12.05 19.86 5.67
N GLY A 312 -12.02 19.31 6.88
CA GLY A 312 -11.79 20.07 8.11
C GLY A 312 -10.41 20.74 8.14
N LEU A 313 -9.37 20.02 7.70
CA LEU A 313 -8.00 20.56 7.66
C LEU A 313 -7.84 21.72 6.69
N LYS A 314 -8.59 21.77 5.61
CA LYS A 314 -8.60 22.94 4.66
C LYS A 314 -9.15 24.22 5.28
N SER A 315 -10.08 24.09 6.20
CA SER A 315 -10.71 25.25 6.85
C SER A 315 -10.07 25.58 8.22
N ALA A 316 -9.17 24.73 8.72
CA ALA A 316 -8.47 24.96 9.97
C ALA A 316 -7.50 26.14 9.85
N GLU A 317 -7.44 27.01 10.87
CA GLU A 317 -6.34 27.97 11.01
C GLU A 317 -5.02 27.23 11.11
N ALA A 318 -3.93 27.87 10.65
CA ALA A 318 -2.59 27.28 10.72
C ALA A 318 -2.30 26.78 12.14
N GLY A 319 -1.92 25.50 12.28
CA GLY A 319 -1.70 24.87 13.55
C GLY A 319 -1.35 23.39 13.41
N TYR A 320 -1.53 22.66 14.48
CA TYR A 320 -1.20 21.25 14.58
C TYR A 320 -2.45 20.43 14.90
N VAL A 321 -2.49 19.19 14.43
CA VAL A 321 -3.50 18.24 14.85
C VAL A 321 -3.28 17.86 16.32
N LEU A 322 -4.34 17.92 17.14
CA LEU A 322 -4.28 17.50 18.53
C LEU A 322 -4.46 15.97 18.59
N LEU A 323 -3.50 15.31 19.21
CA LEU A 323 -3.53 13.86 19.45
C LEU A 323 -3.72 13.58 20.93
N ALA A 324 -4.52 12.58 21.26
CA ALA A 324 -4.60 12.05 22.62
C ALA A 324 -3.26 11.37 22.95
N LYS A 325 -2.66 11.74 24.07
CA LYS A 325 -1.38 11.18 24.52
C LYS A 325 -1.57 9.85 25.25
N ASP A 326 -2.47 9.02 24.75
CA ASP A 326 -2.70 7.67 25.26
C ASP A 326 -2.02 6.60 24.39
N ASN A 327 -2.12 5.36 24.84
CA ASN A 327 -1.52 4.24 24.12
C ASN A 327 -2.16 4.00 22.73
N LEU A 328 -3.42 4.41 22.51
CA LEU A 328 -4.14 4.14 21.28
C LEU A 328 -3.66 5.00 20.11
N GLU A 329 -3.21 6.25 20.37
CA GLU A 329 -2.65 7.15 19.35
C GLU A 329 -1.11 7.25 19.37
N ALA A 330 -0.44 6.47 20.23
CA ALA A 330 1.01 6.52 20.36
C ALA A 330 1.75 6.23 19.05
N ARG A 331 1.23 5.34 18.20
CA ARG A 331 1.82 5.03 16.88
C ARG A 331 1.64 6.16 15.88
N VAL A 332 0.60 6.96 15.98
CA VAL A 332 0.45 8.18 15.17
C VAL A 332 1.53 9.19 15.53
N ILE A 333 1.81 9.35 16.84
CA ILE A 333 2.90 10.20 17.32
C ILE A 333 4.26 9.71 16.82
N ASP A 334 4.49 8.40 16.82
CA ASP A 334 5.70 7.77 16.30
C ASP A 334 5.85 7.99 14.79
N PHE A 335 4.76 7.81 14.03
CA PHE A 335 4.72 8.11 12.60
C PHE A 335 5.08 9.57 12.30
N GLN A 336 4.45 10.51 12.98
CA GLN A 336 4.72 11.94 12.80
C GLN A 336 6.17 12.30 13.12
N SER A 337 6.76 11.65 14.12
CA SER A 337 8.19 11.82 14.47
C SER A 337 9.10 11.23 13.39
N THR A 338 8.75 10.08 12.84
CA THR A 338 9.47 9.43 11.72
C THR A 338 9.39 10.28 10.46
N TYR A 339 8.19 10.77 10.12
CA TYR A 339 7.98 11.69 9.00
C TYR A 339 8.87 12.94 9.14
N ALA A 340 8.84 13.63 10.29
CA ALA A 340 9.63 14.83 10.52
C ALA A 340 11.14 14.57 10.35
N ARG A 341 11.63 13.43 10.85
CA ARG A 341 13.04 13.01 10.70
C ARG A 341 13.43 12.85 9.24
N HIS A 342 12.61 12.16 8.43
CA HIS A 342 12.90 11.93 7.02
C HIS A 342 12.74 13.18 6.15
N MET A 343 11.84 14.09 6.51
CA MET A 343 11.69 15.37 5.82
C MET A 343 12.84 16.34 6.13
N SER A 344 13.46 16.25 7.33
CA SER A 344 14.55 17.13 7.77
C SER A 344 15.92 16.74 7.23
N HIS A 345 16.13 15.48 6.84
CA HIS A 345 17.42 15.03 6.30
C HIS A 345 17.53 15.41 4.82
N VAL A 346 18.30 16.48 4.56
CA VAL A 346 18.85 16.87 3.26
C VAL A 346 20.28 16.41 3.17
#